data_c5a0c2b908e7a88df0207fd4e21cee32
#
_entry.id   c5a0c2b908e7a88df0207fd4e21cee32
#
_cell.length_a   1.000
_cell.length_b   1.000
_cell.length_c   1.000
_cell.angle_alpha   90.00
_cell.angle_beta   90.00
_cell.angle_gamma   90.00
#
_symmetry.space_group_name_H-M   'P 1'
#
loop_
_entity.id
_entity.type
_entity.pdbx_description
1 polymer ?
#
loop_
_entity_poly.entity_id
_entity_poly.type
_entity_poly.pdbx_seq_one_letter_code
_entity_poly.pdbx_strand_id
1 'polypeptide(L)'
;MIGGLFLNSKSRTQYSAYNTSIALFSRAAAILMGYVVRVVFTHVLSENYVGINGLFTDILNVLSLSEMGIETAISFALYKPIADGNTEAQKSIMHLYQWFYRFVAVFVAAAGICVIPFMDILIKNKPDIPHLTYIYILYLFNTVLSYLFVYKRTLLDAHQLMYI
;
A
#
# COMPACT_ATOMS: atom_id res chain seq x y z
N MET A 1 14.71 33.13 16.90
CA MET A 1 14.13 33.14 18.26
C MET A 1 12.62 32.95 18.08
N ILE A 2 12.15 31.76 17.85
CA ILE A 2 10.74 31.37 17.96
C ILE A 2 10.74 30.06 18.71
N GLY A 3 10.21 30.18 19.89
CA GLY A 3 10.32 29.32 21.01
C GLY A 3 9.78 27.92 20.83
N GLY A 4 10.33 27.05 21.62
CA GLY A 4 9.88 25.71 21.87
C GLY A 4 8.41 25.62 22.11
N LEU A 5 7.70 25.06 21.11
CA LEU A 5 6.32 24.66 21.27
C LEU A 5 6.33 23.21 21.79
N PHE A 6 6.28 23.10 23.10
CA PHE A 6 5.71 22.00 23.88
C PHE A 6 5.81 20.59 23.29
N LEU A 7 7.00 20.05 23.17
CA LEU A 7 7.16 18.61 23.26
C LEU A 7 7.09 18.24 24.74
N ASN A 8 5.86 18.02 25.21
CA ASN A 8 5.61 17.37 26.48
C ASN A 8 6.45 16.08 26.48
N SER A 9 7.40 15.96 27.41
CA SER A 9 8.41 14.89 27.45
C SER A 9 7.80 13.55 27.82
N LYS A 10 6.96 13.00 26.95
CA LYS A 10 6.63 11.59 27.03
C LYS A 10 7.90 10.80 26.73
N SER A 11 8.26 9.86 27.59
CA SER A 11 9.43 9.02 27.36
C SER A 11 9.31 8.28 26.02
N ARG A 12 10.43 7.96 25.36
CA ARG A 12 10.44 7.18 24.10
C ARG A 12 9.59 5.91 24.21
N THR A 13 9.56 5.31 25.37
CA THR A 13 8.75 4.13 25.69
C THR A 13 7.24 4.41 25.64
N GLN A 14 6.80 5.60 26.10
CA GLN A 14 5.38 5.98 26.03
C GLN A 14 4.91 6.24 24.61
N TYR A 15 5.74 6.88 23.77
CA TYR A 15 5.43 7.05 22.35
C TYR A 15 5.38 5.70 21.62
N SER A 16 6.32 4.81 21.89
CA SER A 16 6.34 3.47 21.32
C SER A 16 5.11 2.66 21.76
N ALA A 17 4.75 2.69 23.03
CA ALA A 17 3.57 2.00 23.54
C ALA A 17 2.26 2.57 22.91
N TYR A 18 2.16 3.88 22.79
CA TYR A 18 1.00 4.53 22.17
C TYR A 18 0.86 4.17 20.69
N ASN A 19 1.95 4.27 19.93
CA ASN A 19 1.98 3.87 18.51
C ASN A 19 1.64 2.40 18.33
N THR A 20 2.17 1.52 19.18
CA THR A 20 1.87 0.08 19.14
C THR A 20 0.40 -0.18 19.45
N SER A 21 -0.17 0.49 20.44
CA SER A 21 -1.58 0.33 20.79
C SER A 21 -2.51 0.78 19.66
N ILE A 22 -2.22 1.93 19.03
CA ILE A 22 -2.97 2.42 17.87
C ILE A 22 -2.83 1.47 16.69
N ALA A 23 -1.61 1.01 16.40
CA ALA A 23 -1.37 0.07 15.31
C ALA A 23 -2.14 -1.25 15.52
N LEU A 24 -2.14 -1.80 16.75
CA LEU A 24 -2.90 -3.00 17.08
C LEU A 24 -4.41 -2.78 16.95
N PHE A 25 -4.93 -1.66 17.47
CA PHE A 25 -6.34 -1.32 17.33
C PHE A 25 -6.76 -1.15 15.87
N SER A 26 -5.97 -0.41 15.09
CA SER A 26 -6.22 -0.22 13.65
C SER A 26 -6.17 -1.53 12.89
N ARG A 27 -5.24 -2.43 13.26
CA ARG A 27 -5.15 -3.76 12.64
C ARG A 27 -6.36 -4.63 12.98
N ALA A 28 -6.79 -4.63 14.25
CA ALA A 28 -7.99 -5.34 14.68
C ALA A 28 -9.25 -4.80 13.98
N ALA A 29 -9.42 -3.49 13.90
CA ALA A 29 -10.51 -2.85 13.19
C ALA A 29 -10.50 -3.18 11.69
N ALA A 30 -9.33 -3.18 11.05
CA ALA A 30 -9.19 -3.57 9.64
C ALA A 30 -9.56 -5.04 9.40
N ILE A 31 -9.17 -5.96 10.29
CA ILE A 31 -9.55 -7.39 10.21
C ILE A 31 -11.06 -7.55 10.35
N LEU A 32 -11.68 -6.90 11.35
CA LEU A 32 -13.12 -6.95 11.56
C LEU A 32 -13.88 -6.37 10.36
N MET A 33 -13.44 -5.22 9.85
CA MET A 33 -14.05 -4.60 8.67
C MET A 33 -13.88 -5.49 7.44
N GLY A 34 -12.70 -6.08 7.24
CA GLY A 34 -12.44 -7.04 6.16
C GLY A 34 -13.35 -8.25 6.24
N TYR A 35 -13.59 -8.76 7.45
CA TYR A 35 -14.53 -9.86 7.67
C TYR A 35 -15.97 -9.45 7.31
N VAL A 36 -16.46 -8.31 7.79
CA VAL A 36 -17.79 -7.79 7.46
C VAL A 36 -17.96 -7.60 5.96
N VAL A 37 -16.98 -6.95 5.30
CA VAL A 37 -17.00 -6.79 3.84
C VAL A 37 -17.05 -8.14 3.14
N ARG A 38 -16.27 -9.13 3.59
CA ARG A 38 -16.26 -10.47 3.01
C ARG A 38 -17.62 -11.16 3.16
N VAL A 39 -18.23 -11.08 4.34
CA VAL A 39 -19.57 -11.66 4.60
C VAL A 39 -20.61 -11.00 3.70
N VAL A 40 -20.65 -9.66 3.63
CA VAL A 40 -21.60 -8.95 2.76
C VAL A 40 -21.35 -9.33 1.29
N PHE A 41 -20.09 -9.36 0.86
CA PHE A 41 -19.71 -9.69 -0.50
C PHE A 41 -20.18 -11.09 -0.91
N THR A 42 -20.01 -12.09 -0.04
CA THR A 42 -20.45 -13.47 -0.30
C THR A 42 -21.98 -13.67 -0.26
N HIS A 43 -22.71 -12.82 0.49
CA HIS A 43 -24.17 -12.89 0.55
C HIS A 43 -24.85 -12.13 -0.59
N VAL A 44 -24.26 -11.03 -1.05
CA VAL A 44 -24.85 -10.16 -2.08
C VAL A 44 -24.43 -10.56 -3.49
N LEU A 45 -23.19 -11.02 -3.64
CA LEU A 45 -22.61 -11.39 -4.93
C LEU A 45 -22.47 -12.92 -5.02
N SER A 46 -22.59 -13.46 -6.24
CA SER A 46 -22.39 -14.89 -6.46
C SER A 46 -20.94 -15.31 -6.20
N GLU A 47 -20.72 -16.60 -5.97
CA GLU A 47 -19.38 -17.20 -5.76
C GLU A 47 -18.39 -16.85 -6.90
N ASN A 48 -18.88 -16.65 -8.11
CA ASN A 48 -18.09 -16.26 -9.26
C ASN A 48 -17.37 -14.91 -9.06
N TYR A 49 -18.05 -13.92 -8.46
CA TYR A 49 -17.45 -12.61 -8.16
C TYR A 49 -16.38 -12.72 -7.08
N VAL A 50 -16.58 -13.59 -6.10
CA VAL A 50 -15.59 -13.86 -5.05
C VAL A 50 -14.32 -14.49 -5.65
N GLY A 51 -14.49 -15.45 -6.55
CA GLY A 51 -13.39 -16.09 -7.27
C GLY A 51 -12.58 -15.09 -8.13
N ILE A 52 -13.28 -14.26 -8.89
CA ILE A 52 -12.64 -13.22 -9.73
C ILE A 52 -11.93 -12.17 -8.89
N ASN A 53 -12.51 -11.73 -7.77
CA ASN A 53 -11.83 -10.81 -6.85
C ASN A 53 -10.53 -11.40 -6.31
N GLY A 54 -10.53 -12.68 -5.93
CA GLY A 54 -9.32 -13.40 -5.51
C GLY A 54 -8.28 -13.43 -6.62
N LEU A 55 -8.66 -13.88 -7.82
CA LEU A 55 -7.77 -13.98 -8.97
C LEU A 55 -7.13 -12.64 -9.35
N PHE A 56 -7.91 -11.56 -9.42
CA PHE A 56 -7.38 -10.24 -9.74
C PHE A 56 -6.42 -9.74 -8.67
N THR A 57 -6.75 -9.96 -7.41
CA THR A 57 -5.86 -9.63 -6.29
C THR A 57 -4.55 -10.41 -6.39
N ASP A 58 -4.60 -11.70 -6.71
CA ASP A 58 -3.40 -12.55 -6.83
C ASP A 58 -2.52 -12.12 -8.02
N ILE A 59 -3.11 -11.83 -9.18
CA ILE A 59 -2.37 -11.32 -10.34
C ILE A 59 -1.64 -10.02 -9.97
N LEU A 60 -2.32 -9.07 -9.34
CA LEU A 60 -1.75 -7.79 -8.97
C LEU A 60 -0.70 -7.93 -7.86
N ASN A 61 -0.89 -8.87 -6.91
CA ASN A 61 0.11 -9.18 -5.89
C ASN A 61 1.40 -9.75 -6.51
N VAL A 62 1.31 -10.62 -7.52
CA VAL A 62 2.48 -11.12 -8.23
C VAL A 62 3.25 -9.98 -8.90
N LEU A 63 2.55 -9.03 -9.52
CA LEU A 63 3.18 -7.85 -10.12
C LEU A 63 3.84 -6.97 -9.04
N SER A 64 3.31 -6.96 -7.82
CA SER A 64 3.82 -6.19 -6.68
C SER A 64 5.06 -6.81 -6.00
N LEU A 65 5.39 -8.08 -6.29
CA LEU A 65 6.56 -8.74 -5.68
C LEU A 65 7.89 -8.03 -5.99
N SER A 66 7.95 -7.26 -7.08
CA SER A 66 9.14 -6.51 -7.49
C SER A 66 9.56 -5.42 -6.49
N GLU A 67 8.69 -5.03 -5.56
CA GLU A 67 8.97 -3.99 -4.56
C GLU A 67 9.34 -4.54 -3.17
N MET A 68 9.29 -5.87 -2.97
CA MET A 68 9.57 -6.48 -1.67
C MET A 68 10.97 -6.10 -1.15
N GLY A 69 10.98 -5.45 0.02
CA GLY A 69 12.21 -5.03 0.69
C GLY A 69 12.69 -3.61 0.38
N ILE A 70 12.22 -2.96 -0.70
CA ILE A 70 12.64 -1.59 -1.05
C ILE A 70 12.13 -0.59 -0.01
N GLU A 71 10.88 -0.72 0.42
CA GLU A 71 10.31 0.12 1.48
C GLU A 71 11.14 0.04 2.77
N THR A 72 11.54 -1.16 3.15
CA THR A 72 12.39 -1.39 4.33
C THR A 72 13.77 -0.76 4.15
N ALA A 73 14.41 -0.95 3.00
CA ALA A 73 15.72 -0.37 2.70
C ALA A 73 15.71 1.16 2.76
N ILE A 74 14.67 1.78 2.21
CA ILE A 74 14.51 3.25 2.23
C ILE A 74 14.23 3.76 3.64
N SER A 75 13.40 3.06 4.42
CA SER A 75 13.16 3.40 5.82
C SER A 75 14.47 3.41 6.61
N PHE A 76 15.33 2.40 6.45
CA PHE A 76 16.65 2.37 7.07
C PHE A 76 17.56 3.51 6.59
N ALA A 77 17.54 3.82 5.29
CA ALA A 77 18.33 4.93 4.74
C ALA A 77 17.90 6.29 5.30
N LEU A 78 16.64 6.47 5.67
CA LEU A 78 16.09 7.70 6.22
C LEU A 78 16.44 7.91 7.71
N TYR A 79 16.67 6.86 8.50
CA TYR A 79 16.85 6.98 9.95
C TYR A 79 18.02 7.89 10.32
N LYS A 80 19.17 7.76 9.66
CA LYS A 80 20.34 8.61 9.95
C LYS A 80 20.10 10.07 9.57
N PRO A 81 19.66 10.42 8.35
CA PRO A 81 19.31 11.80 7.99
C PRO A 81 18.25 12.44 8.89
N ILE A 82 17.29 11.65 9.39
CA ILE A 82 16.26 12.13 10.33
C ILE A 82 16.90 12.43 11.69
N ALA A 83 17.73 11.52 12.22
CA ALA A 83 18.42 11.69 13.50
C ALA A 83 19.36 12.88 13.50
N ASP A 84 20.07 13.13 12.39
CA ASP A 84 21.02 14.22 12.20
C ASP A 84 20.32 15.56 11.84
N GLY A 85 18.99 15.58 11.66
CA GLY A 85 18.24 16.76 11.21
C GLY A 85 18.58 17.23 9.80
N ASN A 86 19.23 16.37 8.98
CA ASN A 86 19.69 16.72 7.63
C ASN A 86 18.54 16.62 6.62
N THR A 87 17.81 17.73 6.45
CA THR A 87 16.65 17.80 5.54
C THR A 87 17.03 17.64 4.07
N GLU A 88 18.24 18.04 3.65
CA GLU A 88 18.69 17.90 2.26
C GLU A 88 18.91 16.42 1.89
N ALA A 89 19.54 15.65 2.78
CA ALA A 89 19.68 14.21 2.58
C ALA A 89 18.33 13.50 2.58
N GLN A 90 17.40 13.89 3.45
CA GLN A 90 16.03 13.34 3.46
C GLN A 90 15.32 13.60 2.13
N LYS A 91 15.35 14.82 1.61
CA LYS A 91 14.75 15.19 0.33
C LYS A 91 15.35 14.37 -0.83
N SER A 92 16.68 14.22 -0.85
CA SER A 92 17.37 13.46 -1.90
C SER A 92 16.92 11.99 -1.92
N ILE A 93 16.87 11.33 -0.76
CA ILE A 93 16.39 9.96 -0.64
C ILE A 93 14.91 9.85 -1.06
N MET A 94 14.07 10.78 -0.61
CA MET A 94 12.65 10.80 -0.95
C MET A 94 12.41 11.05 -2.43
N HIS A 95 13.23 11.88 -3.09
CA HIS A 95 13.14 12.10 -4.53
C HIS A 95 13.51 10.84 -5.32
N LEU A 96 14.57 10.14 -4.92
CA LEU A 96 14.96 8.86 -5.52
C LEU A 96 13.84 7.82 -5.35
N TYR A 97 13.25 7.76 -4.15
CA TYR A 97 12.15 6.84 -3.83
C TYR A 97 10.90 7.13 -4.67
N GLN A 98 10.52 8.40 -4.80
CA GLN A 98 9.41 8.83 -5.64
C GLN A 98 9.63 8.46 -7.11
N TRP A 99 10.84 8.67 -7.63
CA TRP A 99 11.17 8.31 -9.01
C TRP A 99 11.07 6.80 -9.23
N PHE A 100 11.61 6.01 -8.30
CA PHE A 100 11.52 4.55 -8.34
C PHE A 100 10.07 4.07 -8.34
N TYR A 101 9.22 4.57 -7.45
CA TYR A 101 7.80 4.15 -7.41
C TYR A 101 6.99 4.61 -8.62
N ARG A 102 7.34 5.71 -9.23
CA ARG A 102 6.76 6.09 -10.53
C ARG A 102 7.12 5.08 -11.62
N PHE A 103 8.37 4.63 -11.64
CA PHE A 103 8.80 3.60 -12.57
C PHE A 103 8.05 2.28 -12.32
N VAL A 104 7.94 1.84 -11.07
CA VAL A 104 7.16 0.65 -10.68
C VAL A 104 5.69 0.79 -11.08
N ALA A 105 5.07 1.94 -10.85
CA ALA A 105 3.68 2.20 -11.22
C ALA A 105 3.46 2.05 -12.74
N VAL A 106 4.36 2.61 -13.55
CA VAL A 106 4.32 2.48 -15.01
C VAL A 106 4.54 1.03 -15.45
N PHE A 107 5.50 0.34 -14.83
CA PHE A 107 5.77 -1.07 -15.12
C PHE A 107 4.57 -1.94 -14.79
N VAL A 108 3.96 -1.78 -13.62
CA VAL A 108 2.77 -2.53 -13.19
C VAL A 108 1.57 -2.21 -14.08
N ALA A 109 1.39 -0.94 -14.47
CA ALA A 109 0.34 -0.55 -15.41
C ALA A 109 0.53 -1.24 -16.77
N ALA A 110 1.74 -1.19 -17.34
CA ALA A 110 2.04 -1.82 -18.61
C ALA A 110 1.88 -3.36 -18.56
N ALA A 111 2.45 -4.00 -17.55
CA ALA A 111 2.32 -5.44 -17.34
C ALA A 111 0.86 -5.86 -17.12
N GLY A 112 0.11 -5.09 -16.30
CA GLY A 112 -1.31 -5.32 -16.06
C GLY A 112 -2.16 -5.19 -17.33
N ILE A 113 -1.89 -4.20 -18.19
CA ILE A 113 -2.56 -4.07 -19.50
C ILE A 113 -2.22 -5.26 -20.40
N CYS A 114 -0.97 -5.73 -20.38
CA CYS A 114 -0.56 -6.91 -21.14
C CYS A 114 -1.29 -8.20 -20.71
N VAL A 115 -1.80 -8.28 -19.48
CA VAL A 115 -2.59 -9.42 -18.99
C VAL A 115 -3.98 -9.45 -19.62
N ILE A 116 -4.54 -8.32 -20.04
CA ILE A 116 -5.93 -8.23 -20.57
C ILE A 116 -6.20 -9.23 -21.70
N PRO A 117 -5.37 -9.34 -22.77
CA PRO A 117 -5.62 -10.30 -23.85
C PRO A 117 -5.49 -11.78 -23.41
N PHE A 118 -4.82 -12.03 -22.28
CA PHE A 118 -4.64 -13.40 -21.75
C PHE A 118 -5.72 -13.77 -20.72
N MET A 119 -6.66 -12.89 -20.42
CA MET A 119 -7.70 -13.16 -19.41
C MET A 119 -8.55 -14.39 -19.76
N ASP A 120 -8.83 -14.63 -21.05
CA ASP A 120 -9.61 -15.80 -21.47
C ASP A 120 -8.86 -17.12 -21.27
N ILE A 121 -7.51 -17.08 -21.21
CA ILE A 121 -6.66 -18.23 -20.91
C ILE A 121 -6.52 -18.42 -19.40
N LEU A 122 -6.39 -17.33 -18.66
CA LEU A 122 -6.24 -17.34 -17.20
C LEU A 122 -7.51 -17.78 -16.47
N ILE A 123 -8.69 -17.41 -17.02
CA ILE A 123 -9.99 -17.70 -16.41
C ILE A 123 -10.59 -18.92 -17.11
N LYS A 124 -10.22 -20.13 -16.62
CA LYS A 124 -10.90 -21.36 -17.02
C LYS A 124 -12.38 -21.26 -16.60
N ASN A 125 -13.29 -21.56 -17.53
CA ASN A 125 -14.75 -21.41 -17.32
C ASN A 125 -15.15 -19.99 -16.96
N LYS A 126 -14.87 -19.06 -17.87
CA LYS A 126 -15.20 -17.64 -17.70
C LYS A 126 -16.64 -17.49 -17.21
N PRO A 127 -16.85 -17.03 -15.97
CA PRO A 127 -18.19 -16.79 -15.49
C PRO A 127 -18.86 -15.69 -16.30
N ASP A 128 -20.16 -15.79 -16.50
CA ASP A 128 -20.95 -14.77 -17.21
C ASP A 128 -21.10 -13.52 -16.31
N ILE A 129 -19.98 -12.82 -16.15
CA ILE A 129 -19.91 -11.57 -15.38
C ILE A 129 -19.87 -10.43 -16.39
N PRO A 130 -20.90 -9.57 -16.42
CA PRO A 130 -20.88 -8.42 -17.30
C PRO A 130 -19.71 -7.49 -16.96
N HIS A 131 -19.05 -6.99 -18.00
CA HIS A 131 -17.95 -6.02 -17.87
C HIS A 131 -16.72 -6.48 -17.06
N LEU A 132 -16.38 -7.78 -17.10
CA LEU A 132 -15.27 -8.35 -16.35
C LEU A 132 -13.94 -7.59 -16.56
N THR A 133 -13.62 -7.26 -17.82
CA THR A 133 -12.43 -6.49 -18.17
C THR A 133 -12.43 -5.10 -17.53
N TYR A 134 -13.60 -4.46 -17.46
CA TYR A 134 -13.72 -3.15 -16.80
C TYR A 134 -13.45 -3.25 -15.30
N ILE A 135 -13.95 -4.28 -14.65
CA ILE A 135 -13.69 -4.55 -13.24
C ILE A 135 -12.17 -4.73 -13.03
N TYR A 136 -11.50 -5.52 -13.87
CA TYR A 136 -10.05 -5.68 -13.80
C TYR A 136 -9.28 -4.36 -13.94
N ILE A 137 -9.68 -3.51 -14.88
CA ILE A 137 -9.07 -2.18 -15.10
C ILE A 137 -9.22 -1.32 -13.83
N LEU A 138 -10.35 -1.37 -13.14
CA LEU A 138 -10.54 -0.65 -11.88
C LEU A 138 -9.60 -1.16 -10.78
N TYR A 139 -9.40 -2.48 -10.68
CA TYR A 139 -8.43 -3.06 -9.76
C TYR A 139 -6.99 -2.64 -10.08
N LEU A 140 -6.61 -2.71 -11.36
CA LEU A 140 -5.31 -2.27 -11.84
C LEU A 140 -5.09 -0.77 -11.55
N PHE A 141 -6.08 0.06 -11.84
CA PHE A 141 -6.03 1.49 -11.57
C PHE A 141 -5.83 1.78 -10.07
N ASN A 142 -6.58 1.12 -9.20
CA ASN A 142 -6.43 1.24 -7.76
C ASN A 142 -5.02 0.85 -7.30
N THR A 143 -4.46 -0.23 -7.83
CA THR A 143 -3.10 -0.68 -7.53
C THR A 143 -2.06 0.33 -7.99
N VAL A 144 -2.12 0.79 -9.22
CA VAL A 144 -1.21 1.82 -9.76
C VAL A 144 -1.30 3.11 -8.96
N LEU A 145 -2.50 3.52 -8.59
CA LEU A 145 -2.72 4.73 -7.78
C LEU A 145 -2.05 4.59 -6.40
N SER A 146 -2.14 3.42 -5.78
CA SER A 146 -1.49 3.13 -4.49
C SER A 146 0.02 3.35 -4.55
N TYR A 147 0.69 2.97 -5.65
CA TYR A 147 2.12 3.20 -5.84
C TYR A 147 2.50 4.68 -5.93
N LEU A 148 1.63 5.52 -6.45
CA LEU A 148 1.89 6.95 -6.52
C LEU A 148 1.86 7.64 -5.14
N PHE A 149 1.26 7.01 -4.13
CA PHE A 149 1.13 7.58 -2.79
C PHE A 149 1.97 6.88 -1.71
N VAL A 150 2.43 5.65 -1.94
CA VAL A 150 3.14 4.85 -0.93
C VAL A 150 4.39 5.54 -0.37
N TYR A 151 5.14 6.28 -1.19
CA TYR A 151 6.36 6.96 -0.75
C TYR A 151 6.12 8.00 0.35
N LYS A 152 4.94 8.63 0.39
CA LYS A 152 4.58 9.58 1.44
C LYS A 152 4.34 8.88 2.77
N ARG A 153 3.72 7.70 2.73
CA ARG A 153 3.48 6.88 3.91
C ARG A 153 4.80 6.46 4.56
N THR A 154 5.74 5.96 3.76
CA THR A 154 7.06 5.55 4.27
C THR A 154 7.81 6.67 4.97
N LEU A 155 7.66 7.92 4.52
CA LEU A 155 8.23 9.07 5.21
C LEU A 155 7.60 9.29 6.59
N LEU A 156 6.28 9.17 6.71
CA LEU A 156 5.57 9.29 7.99
C LEU A 156 5.98 8.16 8.94
N ASP A 157 6.13 6.94 8.43
CA ASP A 157 6.57 5.78 9.20
C ASP A 157 8.01 5.98 9.72
N ALA A 158 8.91 6.51 8.89
CA ALA A 158 10.29 6.80 9.28
C ALA A 158 10.39 7.90 10.36
N HIS A 159 9.47 8.86 10.36
CA HIS A 159 9.34 9.87 11.41
C HIS A 159 8.56 9.39 12.65
N GLN A 160 8.14 8.12 12.70
CA GLN A 160 7.31 7.55 13.78
C GLN A 160 5.95 8.28 13.97
N LEU A 161 5.41 8.83 12.89
CA LEU A 161 4.14 9.57 12.89
C LEU A 161 2.98 8.69 12.33
N MET A 162 3.00 7.39 12.61
CA MET A 162 1.98 6.43 12.11
C MET A 162 0.57 6.69 12.66
N TYR A 163 0.42 7.60 13.62
CA TYR A 163 -0.86 7.94 14.24
C TYR A 163 -1.61 9.10 13.55
N ILE A 164 -1.04 9.70 12.50
CA ILE A 164 -1.65 10.74 11.67
C ILE A 164 -2.32 10.10 10.44
#